data_34f85910d4ea03ccead94773c86dfb9c
#
_entry.id   34f85910d4ea03ccead94773c86dfb9c
#
_cell.length_a   1.000
_cell.length_b   1.000
_cell.length_c   1.000
_cell.angle_alpha   90.00
_cell.angle_beta   90.00
_cell.angle_gamma   90.00
#
_symmetry.space_group_name_H-M   'P 1'
#
loop_
_entity.id
_entity.type
_entity.pdbx_description
1 polymer ?
#
loop_
_entity_poly.entity_id
_entity_poly.type
_entity_poly.pdbx_seq_one_letter_code
_entity_poly.pdbx_strand_id
1 'polypeptide(L)'
;MRVVRSDYGETRDALARDWPVLFERLGRWGGYAPDWLMLPNTGEDCVAFARRQGVRGLLLTGGDDIGATPDRDATETALLRWAEQEGLPVMGVCRGAQLLACQAGARLVPLAPARHVAARHAVVRLTAAGSAVGLPPAGERGEVNSYHAWGLEVAGLPACLIPQAVCPDDGSVEAFAHAALPWRGILWHPEREAVPAPCDLALLHALFTTDRDIRTP
;
A
#
# COMPACT_ATOMS: atom_id res chain seq x y z
N MET A 1 -3.33 4.39 -10.21
CA MET A 1 -4.14 3.28 -10.83
C MET A 1 -3.29 2.51 -11.82
N ARG A 2 -3.64 1.23 -12.09
CA ARG A 2 -2.97 0.44 -13.14
C ARG A 2 -3.31 1.00 -14.52
N VAL A 3 -2.31 1.08 -15.42
CA VAL A 3 -2.55 1.43 -16.82
C VAL A 3 -2.80 0.14 -17.61
N VAL A 4 -3.87 0.10 -18.37
CA VAL A 4 -4.22 -1.02 -19.24
C VAL A 4 -4.42 -0.53 -20.67
N ARG A 5 -4.08 -1.37 -21.64
CA ARG A 5 -4.29 -1.08 -23.05
C ARG A 5 -5.38 -1.99 -23.59
N SER A 6 -6.41 -1.40 -24.18
CA SER A 6 -7.48 -2.14 -24.84
C SER A 6 -6.99 -2.77 -26.15
N ASP A 7 -7.74 -3.74 -26.66
CA ASP A 7 -7.47 -4.39 -27.96
C ASP A 7 -7.49 -3.38 -29.12
N TYR A 8 -8.15 -2.25 -28.95
CA TYR A 8 -8.23 -1.15 -29.94
C TYR A 8 -7.12 -0.10 -29.76
N GLY A 9 -6.12 -0.37 -28.89
CA GLY A 9 -4.98 0.52 -28.65
C GLY A 9 -5.27 1.70 -27.72
N GLU A 10 -6.45 1.79 -27.14
CA GLU A 10 -6.79 2.83 -26.16
C GLU A 10 -6.09 2.54 -24.81
N THR A 11 -5.43 3.54 -24.28
CA THR A 11 -4.84 3.49 -22.93
C THR A 11 -5.85 3.94 -21.89
N ARG A 12 -6.02 3.16 -20.84
CA ARG A 12 -6.99 3.41 -19.76
C ARG A 12 -6.33 3.28 -18.40
N ASP A 13 -6.76 4.12 -17.48
CA ASP A 13 -6.49 3.92 -16.06
C ASP A 13 -7.56 3.03 -15.46
N ALA A 14 -7.15 1.96 -14.80
CA ALA A 14 -8.05 0.95 -14.25
C ALA A 14 -7.78 0.68 -12.78
N LEU A 15 -8.85 0.48 -12.02
CA LEU A 15 -8.84 -0.01 -10.65
C LEU A 15 -9.46 -1.41 -10.61
N ALA A 16 -8.83 -2.35 -9.91
CA ALA A 16 -9.42 -3.66 -9.68
C ALA A 16 -10.72 -3.53 -8.89
N ARG A 17 -11.74 -4.30 -9.28
CA ARG A 17 -13.08 -4.25 -8.65
C ARG A 17 -13.08 -4.66 -7.18
N ASP A 18 -12.03 -5.33 -6.73
CA ASP A 18 -11.84 -5.74 -5.35
C ASP A 18 -11.65 -4.56 -4.39
N TRP A 19 -11.09 -3.44 -4.87
CA TRP A 19 -10.88 -2.24 -4.07
C TRP A 19 -12.18 -1.59 -3.57
N PRO A 20 -13.17 -1.25 -4.44
CA PRO A 20 -14.47 -0.78 -3.98
C PRO A 20 -15.13 -1.71 -2.95
N VAL A 21 -15.02 -3.03 -3.15
CA VAL A 21 -15.55 -4.02 -2.22
C VAL A 21 -14.85 -3.96 -0.86
N LEU A 22 -13.51 -3.81 -0.85
CA LEU A 22 -12.75 -3.63 0.39
C LEU A 22 -13.16 -2.35 1.12
N PHE A 23 -13.31 -1.23 0.41
CA PHE A 23 -13.74 0.04 1.02
C PHE A 23 -15.14 -0.05 1.64
N GLU A 24 -16.08 -0.72 1.00
CA GLU A 24 -17.41 -0.98 1.57
C GLU A 24 -17.32 -1.82 2.85
N ARG A 25 -16.47 -2.87 2.85
CA ARG A 25 -16.24 -3.71 4.03
C ARG A 25 -15.57 -2.93 5.16
N LEU A 26 -14.62 -2.07 4.83
CA LEU A 26 -13.96 -1.18 5.78
C LEU A 26 -14.97 -0.27 6.48
N GLY A 27 -15.89 0.32 5.72
CA GLY A 27 -16.96 1.15 6.26
C GLY A 27 -17.89 0.40 7.21
N ARG A 28 -18.27 -0.83 6.86
CA ARG A 28 -19.09 -1.67 7.73
C ARG A 28 -18.35 -2.09 9.01
N TRP A 29 -17.06 -2.33 8.92
CA TRP A 29 -16.24 -2.76 10.05
C TRP A 29 -15.97 -1.61 11.03
N GLY A 30 -15.59 -0.44 10.52
CA GLY A 30 -15.17 0.71 11.31
C GLY A 30 -16.29 1.73 11.63
N GLY A 31 -17.52 1.51 11.12
CA GLY A 31 -18.64 2.46 11.26
C GLY A 31 -18.49 3.74 10.42
N TYR A 32 -17.39 3.88 9.68
CA TYR A 32 -17.10 5.00 8.77
C TYR A 32 -16.40 4.47 7.52
N ALA A 33 -16.95 4.78 6.35
CA ALA A 33 -16.30 4.53 5.07
C ALA A 33 -15.66 5.82 4.56
N PRO A 34 -14.34 5.85 4.32
CA PRO A 34 -13.74 7.01 3.70
C PRO A 34 -14.31 7.20 2.29
N ASP A 35 -14.62 8.43 1.92
CA ASP A 35 -14.86 8.76 0.53
C ASP A 35 -13.57 8.54 -0.25
N TRP A 36 -13.67 7.91 -1.41
CA TRP A 36 -12.52 7.62 -2.25
C TRP A 36 -12.76 8.05 -3.70
N LEU A 37 -11.69 8.42 -4.36
CA LEU A 37 -11.74 8.74 -5.79
C LEU A 37 -10.50 8.17 -6.50
N MET A 38 -10.66 7.87 -7.78
CA MET A 38 -9.56 7.44 -8.63
C MET A 38 -8.79 8.66 -9.15
N LEU A 39 -7.47 8.66 -8.94
CA LEU A 39 -6.58 9.71 -9.45
C LEU A 39 -6.01 9.27 -10.82
N PRO A 40 -6.14 10.09 -11.87
CA PRO A 40 -5.63 9.74 -13.20
C PRO A 40 -4.11 9.78 -13.25
N ASN A 41 -3.49 8.99 -14.14
CA ASN A 41 -2.04 8.96 -14.34
C ASN A 41 -1.59 10.09 -15.29
N THR A 42 -1.66 11.33 -14.82
CA THR A 42 -1.36 12.56 -15.58
C THR A 42 -0.13 13.31 -15.04
N GLY A 43 0.79 12.61 -14.38
CA GLY A 43 2.00 13.21 -13.82
C GLY A 43 1.72 14.29 -12.77
N GLU A 44 2.43 15.41 -12.85
CA GLU A 44 2.29 16.53 -11.90
C GLU A 44 0.88 17.16 -11.90
N ASP A 45 0.15 17.13 -13.01
CA ASP A 45 -1.22 17.67 -13.09
C ASP A 45 -2.18 16.93 -12.16
N CYS A 46 -1.89 15.68 -11.84
CA CYS A 46 -2.66 14.88 -10.88
C CYS A 46 -2.63 15.48 -9.47
N VAL A 47 -1.53 16.09 -9.06
CA VAL A 47 -1.41 16.75 -7.75
C VAL A 47 -2.38 17.93 -7.66
N ALA A 48 -2.43 18.77 -8.70
CA ALA A 48 -3.36 19.89 -8.75
C ALA A 48 -4.83 19.42 -8.73
N PHE A 49 -5.13 18.32 -9.43
CA PHE A 49 -6.44 17.69 -9.38
C PHE A 49 -6.77 17.18 -7.98
N ALA A 50 -5.87 16.41 -7.35
CA ALA A 50 -6.06 15.87 -6.00
C ALA A 50 -6.32 16.96 -4.96
N ARG A 51 -5.56 18.06 -5.02
CA ARG A 51 -5.76 19.24 -4.15
C ARG A 51 -7.15 19.86 -4.32
N ARG A 52 -7.62 20.04 -5.57
CA ARG A 52 -8.96 20.59 -5.83
C ARG A 52 -10.08 19.69 -5.33
N GLN A 53 -9.85 18.37 -5.32
CA GLN A 53 -10.83 17.39 -4.80
C GLN A 53 -10.76 17.23 -3.27
N GLY A 54 -9.85 17.91 -2.59
CA GLY A 54 -9.71 17.82 -1.14
C GLY A 54 -9.17 16.48 -0.66
N VAL A 55 -8.35 15.80 -1.46
CA VAL A 55 -7.72 14.52 -1.08
C VAL A 55 -6.86 14.71 0.17
N ARG A 56 -7.06 13.85 1.17
CA ARG A 56 -6.39 13.91 2.48
C ARG A 56 -5.56 12.67 2.80
N GLY A 57 -5.46 11.72 1.88
CA GLY A 57 -4.65 10.52 2.02
C GLY A 57 -4.52 9.79 0.70
N LEU A 58 -3.51 8.96 0.55
CA LEU A 58 -3.20 8.26 -0.69
C LEU A 58 -3.15 6.75 -0.47
N LEU A 59 -3.76 6.01 -1.39
CA LEU A 59 -3.61 4.57 -1.51
C LEU A 59 -2.95 4.25 -2.85
N LEU A 60 -1.71 3.76 -2.81
CA LEU A 60 -0.97 3.28 -3.96
C LEU A 60 -1.22 1.77 -4.12
N THR A 61 -1.90 1.39 -5.18
CA THR A 61 -2.33 0.01 -5.41
C THR A 61 -1.25 -0.86 -6.08
N GLY A 62 -1.42 -2.18 -6.04
CA GLY A 62 -0.65 -3.13 -6.82
C GLY A 62 -0.75 -2.91 -8.34
N GLY A 63 -0.04 -3.68 -9.11
CA GLY A 63 -0.03 -3.62 -10.59
C GLY A 63 1.30 -4.07 -11.20
N ASP A 64 1.57 -3.61 -12.42
CA ASP A 64 2.78 -3.94 -13.16
C ASP A 64 4.03 -3.37 -12.47
N ASP A 65 5.19 -3.95 -12.72
CA ASP A 65 6.45 -3.56 -12.09
C ASP A 65 6.78 -2.08 -12.30
N ILE A 66 7.54 -1.51 -11.38
CA ILE A 66 8.07 -0.15 -11.50
C ILE A 66 8.93 -0.06 -12.77
N GLY A 67 8.74 0.98 -13.57
CA GLY A 67 9.39 1.16 -14.87
C GLY A 67 8.56 0.64 -16.04
N ALA A 68 7.59 -0.25 -15.82
CA ALA A 68 6.74 -0.77 -16.91
C ALA A 68 5.74 0.27 -17.44
N THR A 69 5.36 1.23 -16.60
CA THR A 69 4.37 2.27 -16.95
C THR A 69 4.86 3.64 -16.49
N PRO A 70 5.64 4.37 -17.31
CA PRO A 70 6.25 5.64 -16.94
C PRO A 70 5.27 6.71 -16.46
N ASP A 71 4.09 6.82 -17.09
CA ASP A 71 3.07 7.81 -16.69
C ASP A 71 2.56 7.56 -15.27
N ARG A 72 2.35 6.29 -14.91
CA ARG A 72 1.99 5.90 -13.56
C ARG A 72 3.09 6.19 -12.56
N ASP A 73 4.33 5.83 -12.90
CA ASP A 73 5.48 6.04 -12.03
C ASP A 73 5.70 7.53 -11.76
N ALA A 74 5.62 8.37 -12.79
CA ALA A 74 5.72 9.83 -12.67
C ALA A 74 4.60 10.39 -11.78
N THR A 75 3.36 9.96 -12.00
CA THR A 75 2.19 10.41 -11.23
C THR A 75 2.31 10.03 -9.76
N GLU A 76 2.59 8.76 -9.46
CA GLU A 76 2.70 8.29 -8.08
C GLU A 76 3.89 8.93 -7.36
N THR A 77 5.01 9.18 -8.07
CA THR A 77 6.16 9.92 -7.52
C THR A 77 5.80 11.37 -7.18
N ALA A 78 5.06 12.06 -8.05
CA ALA A 78 4.58 13.43 -7.79
C ALA A 78 3.63 13.48 -6.59
N LEU A 79 2.70 12.52 -6.52
CA LEU A 79 1.76 12.41 -5.39
C LEU A 79 2.48 12.12 -4.06
N LEU A 80 3.52 11.27 -4.06
CA LEU A 80 4.31 10.99 -2.85
C LEU A 80 5.07 12.23 -2.37
N ARG A 81 5.71 12.99 -3.27
CA ARG A 81 6.35 14.26 -2.89
C ARG A 81 5.35 15.25 -2.29
N TRP A 82 4.17 15.36 -2.88
CA TRP A 82 3.10 16.18 -2.33
C TRP A 82 2.64 15.69 -0.96
N ALA A 83 2.42 14.38 -0.80
CA ALA A 83 2.01 13.79 0.47
C ALA A 83 3.05 14.02 1.58
N GLU A 84 4.35 13.96 1.24
CA GLU A 84 5.44 14.29 2.17
C GLU A 84 5.37 15.75 2.64
N GLN A 85 5.21 16.68 1.72
CA GLN A 85 5.12 18.12 2.01
C GLN A 85 3.94 18.48 2.90
N GLU A 86 2.80 17.84 2.70
CA GLU A 86 1.54 18.09 3.43
C GLU A 86 1.37 17.18 4.67
N GLY A 87 2.28 16.20 4.87
CA GLY A 87 2.15 15.21 5.95
C GLY A 87 0.96 14.29 5.80
N LEU A 88 0.53 14.00 4.56
CA LEU A 88 -0.64 13.17 4.30
C LEU A 88 -0.36 11.69 4.58
N PRO A 89 -1.34 10.93 5.09
CA PRO A 89 -1.21 9.49 5.22
C PRO A 89 -1.12 8.80 3.85
N VAL A 90 -0.22 7.81 3.76
CA VAL A 90 -0.03 7.00 2.56
C VAL A 90 -0.02 5.53 2.90
N MET A 91 -0.80 4.75 2.16
CA MET A 91 -0.76 3.30 2.16
C MET A 91 -0.25 2.80 0.82
N GLY A 92 0.84 2.05 0.82
CA GLY A 92 1.32 1.29 -0.33
C GLY A 92 0.93 -0.18 -0.21
N VAL A 93 0.38 -0.76 -1.30
CA VAL A 93 0.05 -2.18 -1.39
C VAL A 93 0.80 -2.81 -2.55
N CYS A 94 1.56 -3.86 -2.29
CA CYS A 94 2.38 -4.60 -3.25
C CYS A 94 3.31 -3.63 -4.01
N ARG A 95 3.10 -3.41 -5.32
CA ARG A 95 3.87 -2.43 -6.09
C ARG A 95 3.85 -1.03 -5.47
N GLY A 96 2.73 -0.60 -4.89
CA GLY A 96 2.66 0.70 -4.20
C GLY A 96 3.61 0.78 -3.00
N ALA A 97 3.76 -0.30 -2.24
CA ALA A 97 4.74 -0.40 -1.16
C ALA A 97 6.17 -0.41 -1.70
N GLN A 98 6.42 -1.14 -2.79
CA GLN A 98 7.72 -1.16 -3.46
C GLN A 98 8.12 0.25 -3.91
N LEU A 99 7.22 1.00 -4.55
CA LEU A 99 7.49 2.37 -4.99
C LEU A 99 7.78 3.30 -3.80
N LEU A 100 6.99 3.20 -2.73
CA LEU A 100 7.20 3.98 -1.52
C LEU A 100 8.59 3.70 -0.92
N ALA A 101 8.99 2.42 -0.86
CA ALA A 101 10.31 2.04 -0.38
C ALA A 101 11.44 2.54 -1.30
N CYS A 102 11.27 2.44 -2.62
CA CYS A 102 12.25 2.94 -3.59
C CYS A 102 12.41 4.47 -3.52
N GLN A 103 11.33 5.22 -3.32
CA GLN A 103 11.40 6.68 -3.13
C GLN A 103 12.13 7.06 -1.84
N ALA A 104 12.05 6.22 -0.81
CA ALA A 104 12.83 6.37 0.43
C ALA A 104 14.30 5.94 0.28
N GLY A 105 14.71 5.36 -0.86
CA GLY A 105 16.08 4.95 -1.16
C GLY A 105 16.35 3.44 -1.05
N ALA A 106 15.34 2.59 -0.80
CA ALA A 106 15.48 1.15 -0.83
C ALA A 106 15.69 0.62 -2.25
N ARG A 107 16.30 -0.57 -2.35
CA ARG A 107 16.42 -1.31 -3.61
C ARG A 107 15.60 -2.58 -3.56
N LEU A 108 14.89 -2.86 -4.65
CA LEU A 108 14.19 -4.12 -4.82
C LEU A 108 15.17 -5.24 -5.18
N VAL A 109 14.91 -6.41 -4.64
CA VAL A 109 15.63 -7.65 -4.96
C VAL A 109 14.66 -8.66 -5.56
N PRO A 110 15.10 -9.53 -6.49
CA PRO A 110 14.26 -10.62 -6.99
C PRO A 110 14.02 -11.65 -5.89
N LEU A 111 12.79 -12.10 -5.76
CA LEU A 111 12.38 -13.16 -4.83
C LEU A 111 12.10 -14.48 -5.56
N ALA A 112 12.07 -15.59 -4.82
CA ALA A 112 11.76 -16.90 -5.36
C ALA A 112 10.28 -16.96 -5.84
N PRO A 113 10.00 -17.07 -7.17
CA PRO A 113 8.63 -16.98 -7.68
C PRO A 113 7.68 -18.01 -7.09
N ALA A 114 8.18 -19.23 -6.84
CA ALA A 114 7.37 -20.31 -6.27
C ALA A 114 6.78 -19.98 -4.88
N ARG A 115 7.39 -19.01 -4.17
CA ARG A 115 6.94 -18.59 -2.84
C ARG A 115 6.10 -17.33 -2.87
N HIS A 116 6.39 -16.42 -3.79
CA HIS A 116 5.85 -15.05 -3.77
C HIS A 116 4.92 -14.71 -4.95
N VAL A 117 4.84 -15.57 -5.99
CA VAL A 117 3.97 -15.29 -7.15
C VAL A 117 2.79 -16.24 -7.16
N ALA A 118 1.57 -15.69 -7.04
CA ALA A 118 0.33 -16.43 -6.98
C ALA A 118 0.35 -17.52 -5.87
N ALA A 119 0.89 -17.18 -4.72
CA ALA A 119 1.10 -18.08 -3.60
C ALA A 119 0.49 -17.52 -2.30
N ARG A 120 0.54 -18.33 -1.27
CA ARG A 120 0.32 -17.89 0.12
C ARG A 120 1.54 -18.30 0.93
N HIS A 121 1.94 -17.42 1.86
CA HIS A 121 3.04 -17.72 2.76
C HIS A 121 2.83 -17.11 4.14
N ALA A 122 3.60 -17.59 5.10
CA ALA A 122 3.59 -17.05 6.44
C ALA A 122 4.26 -15.66 6.50
N VAL A 123 3.73 -14.81 7.38
CA VAL A 123 4.39 -13.58 7.82
C VAL A 123 4.55 -13.60 9.33
N VAL A 124 5.66 -13.11 9.82
CA VAL A 124 5.93 -12.94 11.24
C VAL A 124 6.11 -11.47 11.53
N ARG A 125 5.37 -10.96 12.51
CA ARG A 125 5.53 -9.60 12.98
C ARG A 125 6.84 -9.44 13.75
N LEU A 126 7.63 -8.46 13.35
CA LEU A 126 8.80 -7.99 14.09
C LEU A 126 8.31 -7.02 15.17
N THR A 127 8.72 -7.17 16.37
CA THR A 127 8.51 -6.39 17.60
C THR A 127 7.60 -5.14 17.60
N ALA A 128 7.12 -4.78 18.81
CA ALA A 128 6.17 -3.73 19.13
C ALA A 128 6.73 -2.28 19.12
N ALA A 129 7.77 -1.97 18.39
CA ALA A 129 8.24 -0.59 18.28
C ALA A 129 7.32 0.22 17.36
N GLY A 130 6.45 1.02 17.97
CA GLY A 130 5.42 1.79 17.30
C GLY A 130 4.13 0.99 17.13
N SER A 131 3.01 1.62 17.45
CA SER A 131 1.67 1.03 17.36
C SER A 131 1.42 0.50 15.93
N ALA A 132 1.76 -0.76 15.68
CA ALA A 132 1.41 -1.45 14.46
C ALA A 132 -0.03 -1.94 14.58
N VAL A 133 -0.96 -1.00 14.58
CA VAL A 133 -2.38 -1.29 14.42
C VAL A 133 -2.50 -2.09 13.13
N GLY A 134 -3.14 -3.23 13.20
CA GLY A 134 -3.43 -4.02 12.03
C GLY A 134 -2.46 -5.16 11.70
N LEU A 135 -1.47 -5.47 12.54
CA LEU A 135 -0.65 -6.68 12.41
C LEU A 135 -0.91 -7.63 13.59
N PRO A 136 -0.69 -8.95 13.41
CA PRO A 136 -0.74 -9.90 14.53
C PRO A 136 0.16 -9.44 15.68
N PRO A 137 -0.05 -9.88 16.92
CA PRO A 137 0.89 -9.63 18.02
C PRO A 137 2.33 -9.99 17.65
N ALA A 138 3.30 -9.29 18.26
CA ALA A 138 4.72 -9.54 17.98
C ALA A 138 5.09 -11.00 18.20
N GLY A 139 5.76 -11.60 17.23
CA GLY A 139 6.15 -13.03 17.22
C GLY A 139 5.06 -13.98 16.73
N GLU A 140 3.82 -13.53 16.59
CA GLU A 140 2.76 -14.37 16.00
C GLU A 140 2.92 -14.47 14.48
N ARG A 141 2.50 -15.64 13.96
CA ARG A 141 2.47 -15.93 12.52
C ARG A 141 1.07 -15.66 11.98
N GLY A 142 1.01 -14.93 10.88
CA GLY A 142 -0.15 -14.85 10.02
C GLY A 142 0.13 -15.50 8.68
N GLU A 143 -0.90 -15.74 7.88
CA GLU A 143 -0.78 -16.17 6.49
C GLU A 143 -1.37 -15.11 5.58
N VAL A 144 -0.63 -14.73 4.52
CA VAL A 144 -1.04 -13.72 3.55
C VAL A 144 -0.98 -14.27 2.13
N ASN A 145 -1.75 -13.66 1.22
CA ASN A 145 -1.59 -13.89 -0.20
C ASN A 145 -0.37 -13.12 -0.74
N SER A 146 0.23 -13.60 -1.82
CA SER A 146 1.42 -12.98 -2.41
C SER A 146 1.38 -13.06 -3.94
N TYR A 147 1.68 -11.92 -4.58
CA TYR A 147 1.64 -11.77 -6.05
C TYR A 147 2.80 -10.90 -6.56
N HIS A 148 3.97 -10.94 -5.91
CA HIS A 148 5.11 -10.11 -6.27
C HIS A 148 6.36 -10.95 -6.51
N ALA A 149 7.11 -10.63 -7.58
CA ALA A 149 8.39 -11.24 -7.89
C ALA A 149 9.58 -10.43 -7.34
N TRP A 150 9.33 -9.21 -6.91
CA TRP A 150 10.31 -8.32 -6.32
C TRP A 150 9.95 -8.01 -4.87
N GLY A 151 10.96 -7.89 -4.02
CA GLY A 151 10.78 -7.61 -2.61
C GLY A 151 11.87 -6.73 -2.03
N LEU A 152 11.93 -6.67 -0.72
CA LEU A 152 12.84 -5.86 0.07
C LEU A 152 13.54 -6.73 1.10
N GLU A 153 14.82 -6.50 1.31
CA GLU A 153 15.59 -7.11 2.40
C GLU A 153 15.67 -6.16 3.59
N VAL A 154 15.61 -6.68 4.81
CA VAL A 154 15.73 -5.87 6.03
C VAL A 154 17.03 -5.06 6.04
N ALA A 155 18.15 -5.67 5.64
CA ALA A 155 19.45 -5.00 5.58
C ALA A 155 19.54 -3.89 4.51
N GLY A 156 18.66 -3.92 3.52
CA GLY A 156 18.58 -2.94 2.43
C GLY A 156 17.60 -1.80 2.67
N LEU A 157 16.88 -1.81 3.80
CA LEU A 157 15.96 -0.72 4.13
C LEU A 157 16.72 0.52 4.60
N PRO A 158 16.37 1.71 4.10
CA PRO A 158 16.87 2.97 4.66
C PRO A 158 16.36 3.17 6.09
N ALA A 159 17.11 3.90 6.90
CA ALA A 159 16.82 4.10 8.33
C ALA A 159 15.43 4.74 8.61
N CYS A 160 14.84 5.43 7.63
CA CYS A 160 13.50 5.98 7.74
C CYS A 160 12.38 4.93 7.57
N LEU A 161 12.68 3.71 7.14
CA LEU A 161 11.72 2.62 7.01
C LEU A 161 11.97 1.55 8.06
N ILE A 162 10.97 1.34 8.91
CA ILE A 162 11.01 0.37 10.00
C ILE A 162 10.27 -0.89 9.57
N PRO A 163 10.95 -2.04 9.41
CA PRO A 163 10.28 -3.29 9.06
C PRO A 163 9.29 -3.68 10.16
N GLN A 164 8.09 -4.07 9.76
CA GLN A 164 7.01 -4.45 10.66
C GLN A 164 6.69 -5.95 10.60
N ALA A 165 6.83 -6.55 9.44
CA ALA A 165 6.66 -7.98 9.24
C ALA A 165 7.62 -8.50 8.17
N VAL A 166 8.00 -9.77 8.30
CA VAL A 166 8.86 -10.49 7.35
C VAL A 166 8.29 -11.86 7.03
N CYS A 167 8.62 -12.37 5.86
CA CYS A 167 8.46 -13.78 5.53
C CYS A 167 9.52 -14.58 6.33
N PRO A 168 9.15 -15.53 7.19
CA PRO A 168 10.12 -16.27 8.01
C PRO A 168 11.01 -17.22 7.20
N ASP A 169 10.60 -17.55 5.97
CA ASP A 169 11.31 -18.54 5.16
C ASP A 169 12.52 -17.96 4.43
N ASP A 170 12.49 -16.67 4.08
CA ASP A 170 13.60 -16.01 3.36
C ASP A 170 13.99 -14.64 3.93
N GLY A 171 13.28 -14.16 4.97
CA GLY A 171 13.56 -12.89 5.63
C GLY A 171 13.15 -11.66 4.82
N SER A 172 12.46 -11.82 3.69
CA SER A 172 11.95 -10.69 2.90
C SER A 172 10.97 -9.85 3.72
N VAL A 173 11.03 -8.53 3.54
CA VAL A 173 10.13 -7.59 4.23
C VAL A 173 8.76 -7.65 3.59
N GLU A 174 7.76 -7.92 4.40
CA GLU A 174 6.36 -8.00 3.98
C GLU A 174 5.52 -6.81 4.42
N ALA A 175 5.95 -6.11 5.48
CA ALA A 175 5.37 -4.85 5.89
C ALA A 175 6.40 -3.91 6.51
N PHE A 176 6.21 -2.62 6.31
CA PHE A 176 7.03 -1.57 6.91
C PHE A 176 6.23 -0.32 7.24
N ALA A 177 6.79 0.51 8.12
CA ALA A 177 6.28 1.82 8.46
C ALA A 177 7.36 2.88 8.23
N HIS A 178 6.99 4.09 7.85
CA HIS A 178 7.92 5.22 7.87
C HIS A 178 8.07 5.74 9.31
N ALA A 179 9.31 6.06 9.70
CA ALA A 179 9.63 6.45 11.08
C ALA A 179 8.98 7.78 11.51
N ALA A 180 8.81 8.71 10.58
CA ALA A 180 8.33 10.06 10.87
C ALA A 180 7.01 10.41 10.16
N LEU A 181 6.74 9.83 8.99
CA LEU A 181 5.55 10.11 8.21
C LEU A 181 4.45 9.07 8.49
N PRO A 182 3.17 9.42 8.35
CA PRO A 182 2.06 8.46 8.48
C PRO A 182 1.96 7.56 7.25
N TRP A 183 3.07 6.91 6.89
CA TRP A 183 3.19 6.06 5.72
C TRP A 183 3.37 4.60 6.11
N ARG A 184 2.67 3.71 5.41
CA ARG A 184 2.71 2.27 5.61
C ARG A 184 2.83 1.56 4.26
N GLY A 185 3.54 0.45 4.25
CA GLY A 185 3.63 -0.45 3.10
C GLY A 185 3.37 -1.89 3.52
N ILE A 186 2.58 -2.61 2.72
CA ILE A 186 2.39 -4.07 2.82
C ILE A 186 2.58 -4.69 1.44
N LEU A 187 3.15 -5.89 1.38
CA LEU A 187 3.42 -6.57 0.11
C LEU A 187 2.28 -7.50 -0.31
N TRP A 188 1.40 -7.89 0.62
CA TRP A 188 0.19 -8.68 0.32
C TRP A 188 -0.98 -7.80 -0.12
N HIS A 189 -2.07 -8.44 -0.53
CA HIS A 189 -3.25 -7.82 -1.14
C HIS A 189 -4.50 -8.06 -0.28
N PRO A 190 -4.84 -7.18 0.67
CA PRO A 190 -6.06 -7.33 1.48
C PRO A 190 -7.33 -7.26 0.65
N GLU A 191 -7.30 -6.55 -0.50
CA GLU A 191 -8.44 -6.45 -1.41
C GLU A 191 -8.79 -7.76 -2.09
N ARG A 192 -7.83 -8.69 -2.21
CA ARG A 192 -8.04 -9.99 -2.88
C ARG A 192 -8.52 -11.08 -1.91
N GLU A 193 -8.61 -10.80 -0.63
CA GLU A 193 -9.13 -11.77 0.34
C GLU A 193 -10.66 -11.85 0.26
N ALA A 194 -11.20 -13.07 0.20
CA ALA A 194 -12.64 -13.29 0.25
C ALA A 194 -13.25 -12.69 1.53
N VAL A 195 -12.51 -12.77 2.64
CA VAL A 195 -12.79 -12.08 3.89
C VAL A 195 -11.49 -11.41 4.32
N PRO A 196 -11.38 -10.07 4.23
CA PRO A 196 -10.20 -9.36 4.71
C PRO A 196 -9.93 -9.64 6.18
N ALA A 197 -8.67 -9.78 6.55
CA ALA A 197 -8.31 -9.99 7.94
C ALA A 197 -8.68 -8.74 8.78
N PRO A 198 -9.18 -8.90 10.00
CA PRO A 198 -9.51 -7.77 10.87
C PRO A 198 -8.32 -6.81 11.07
N CYS A 199 -7.11 -7.33 11.06
CA CYS A 199 -5.89 -6.54 11.16
C CYS A 199 -5.66 -5.65 9.93
N ASP A 200 -5.98 -6.10 8.71
CA ASP A 200 -5.88 -5.27 7.51
C ASP A 200 -6.90 -4.12 7.52
N LEU A 201 -8.12 -4.42 7.96
CA LEU A 201 -9.17 -3.41 8.12
C LEU A 201 -8.78 -2.38 9.19
N ALA A 202 -8.24 -2.84 10.33
CA ALA A 202 -7.76 -1.97 11.41
C ALA A 202 -6.62 -1.05 10.93
N LEU A 203 -5.68 -1.58 10.14
CA LEU A 203 -4.57 -0.82 9.57
C LEU A 203 -5.06 0.30 8.65
N LEU A 204 -5.94 -0.02 7.70
CA LEU A 204 -6.52 0.95 6.76
C LEU A 204 -7.37 1.99 7.49
N HIS A 205 -8.21 1.54 8.43
CA HIS A 205 -9.03 2.44 9.23
C HIS A 205 -8.18 3.42 10.03
N ALA A 206 -7.21 2.93 10.81
CA ALA A 206 -6.35 3.76 11.62
C ALA A 206 -5.51 4.76 10.82
N LEU A 207 -5.14 4.41 9.57
CA LEU A 207 -4.34 5.28 8.72
C LEU A 207 -5.17 6.42 8.11
N PHE A 208 -6.41 6.15 7.72
CA PHE A 208 -7.25 7.10 6.96
C PHE A 208 -8.36 7.75 7.78
N THR A 209 -8.58 7.31 9.03
CA THR A 209 -9.56 7.95 9.90
C THR A 209 -8.85 8.94 10.83
N THR A 210 -9.20 10.20 10.75
CA THR A 210 -8.69 11.23 11.67
C THR A 210 -9.69 11.47 12.79
N ASP A 211 -9.22 12.04 13.93
CA ASP A 211 -10.12 12.43 15.04
C ASP A 211 -11.25 13.40 14.62
N ARG A 212 -11.10 14.07 13.47
CA ARG A 212 -12.14 14.96 12.91
C ARG A 212 -13.26 14.19 12.25
N ASP A 213 -12.96 13.01 11.68
CA ASP A 213 -13.95 12.19 10.98
C ASP A 213 -14.86 11.43 11.97
N ILE A 214 -14.39 11.24 13.22
CA ILE A 214 -15.14 10.56 14.28
C ILE A 214 -16.14 11.50 15.00
N ARG A 215 -16.01 12.82 14.84
CA ARG A 215 -16.75 13.83 15.62
C ARG A 215 -17.92 14.49 14.88
N THR A 216 -18.28 14.05 13.71
CA THR A 216 -19.44 14.59 12.99
C THR A 216 -20.57 13.58 13.03
N PRO A 217 -21.62 13.80 13.85
CA PRO A 217 -22.87 13.03 13.75
C PRO A 217 -23.66 13.42 12.50
#